data_e171afeec1d34a1d753b7b2852a03ea6
#
_entry.id   e171afeec1d34a1d753b7b2852a03ea6
#
_cell.length_a   1.000
_cell.length_b   1.000
_cell.length_c   1.000
_cell.angle_alpha   90.00
_cell.angle_beta   90.00
_cell.angle_gamma   90.00
#
_symmetry.space_group_name_H-M   'P 1'
#
loop_
_entity.id
_entity.type
_entity.pdbx_description
1 polymer ?
#
loop_
_entity_poly.entity_id
_entity_poly.type
_entity_poly.pdbx_seq_one_letter_code
_entity_poly.pdbx_strand_id
1 'polypeptide(L)'
;MHEPVRLAILKILTSAKEVDFNFLLTALGVTKGNLATHINKLETTGLIEVKKEFRGKVPHTSYRITRTGRHQFQKYWENMKELAPK
;
A
#
# COMPACT_ATOMS: atom_id res chain seq x y z
N MET A 1 2.60 -5.53 -12.19
CA MET A 1 3.34 -5.19 -10.95
C MET A 1 3.97 -6.44 -10.37
N HIS A 2 5.29 -6.47 -10.22
CA HIS A 2 6.01 -7.64 -9.72
C HIS A 2 6.74 -7.38 -8.39
N GLU A 3 6.67 -6.17 -7.90
CA GLU A 3 7.38 -5.82 -6.67
C GLU A 3 6.61 -6.37 -5.45
N PRO A 4 7.19 -7.34 -4.71
CA PRO A 4 6.47 -7.98 -3.60
C PRO A 4 6.05 -7.02 -2.48
N VAL A 5 6.90 -6.05 -2.16
CA VAL A 5 6.60 -5.10 -1.09
C VAL A 5 5.42 -4.21 -1.48
N ARG A 6 5.40 -3.71 -2.71
CA ARG A 6 4.29 -2.88 -3.19
C ARG A 6 2.99 -3.66 -3.23
N LEU A 7 3.05 -4.91 -3.65
CA LEU A 7 1.88 -5.78 -3.67
C LEU A 7 1.35 -6.01 -2.25
N ALA A 8 2.25 -6.23 -1.30
CA ALA A 8 1.87 -6.42 0.10
C ALA A 8 1.22 -5.18 0.69
N ILE A 9 1.73 -4.00 0.35
CA ILE A 9 1.13 -2.73 0.79
C ILE A 9 -0.30 -2.63 0.26
N LEU A 10 -0.50 -2.88 -1.02
CA LEU A 10 -1.84 -2.81 -1.62
C LEU A 10 -2.78 -3.83 -0.98
N LYS A 11 -2.30 -5.03 -0.70
CA LYS A 11 -3.11 -6.06 -0.05
C LYS A 11 -3.59 -5.60 1.33
N ILE A 12 -2.69 -5.04 2.12
CA ILE A 12 -3.05 -4.50 3.44
C ILE A 12 -4.12 -3.42 3.30
N LEU A 13 -3.96 -2.53 2.33
CA LEU A 13 -4.88 -1.42 2.13
C LEU A 13 -6.22 -1.83 1.53
N THR A 14 -6.33 -3.03 0.95
CA THR A 14 -7.64 -3.55 0.53
C THR A 14 -8.46 -4.03 1.71
N SER A 15 -7.81 -4.40 2.82
CA SER A 15 -8.48 -4.93 4.01
C SER A 15 -8.70 -3.88 5.09
N ALA A 16 -7.99 -2.76 5.03
CA ALA A 16 -8.08 -1.69 6.00
C ALA A 16 -8.48 -0.40 5.30
N LYS A 17 -9.32 0.40 5.96
CA LYS A 17 -9.77 1.67 5.37
C LYS A 17 -8.60 2.62 5.17
N GLU A 18 -7.75 2.73 6.18
CA GLU A 18 -6.51 3.47 6.09
C GLU A 18 -5.52 2.95 7.14
N VAL A 19 -4.24 3.11 6.87
CA VAL A 19 -3.18 2.70 7.79
C VAL A 19 -2.10 3.77 7.81
N ASP A 20 -1.34 3.83 8.89
CA ASP A 20 -0.24 4.78 8.99
C ASP A 20 1.10 4.14 8.62
N PHE A 21 2.13 4.98 8.57
CA PHE A 21 3.48 4.56 8.18
C PHE A 21 4.04 3.50 9.13
N ASN A 22 3.86 3.70 10.44
CA ASN A 22 4.40 2.78 11.44
C ASN A 22 3.74 1.41 11.35
N PHE A 23 2.45 1.36 11.06
CA PHE A 23 1.76 0.09 10.86
C PHE A 23 2.37 -0.69 9.70
N LEU A 24 2.58 -0.02 8.57
CA LEU A 24 3.18 -0.65 7.40
C LEU A 24 4.62 -1.09 7.68
N LEU A 25 5.36 -0.26 8.36
CA LEU A 25 6.75 -0.57 8.71
C LEU A 25 6.86 -1.85 9.54
N THR A 26 6.01 -1.96 10.56
CA THR A 26 5.98 -3.13 11.44
C THR A 26 5.47 -4.36 10.69
N ALA A 27 4.40 -4.22 9.92
CA ALA A 27 3.78 -5.33 9.23
C ALA A 27 4.70 -5.93 8.15
N LEU A 28 5.48 -5.08 7.48
CA LEU A 28 6.30 -5.53 6.36
C LEU A 28 7.74 -5.87 6.74
N GLY A 29 8.21 -5.37 7.89
CA GLY A 29 9.56 -5.65 8.36
C GLY A 29 10.65 -5.09 7.46
N VAL A 30 10.41 -3.96 6.80
CA VAL A 30 11.38 -3.31 5.91
C VAL A 30 11.95 -2.07 6.58
N THR A 31 12.98 -1.48 5.98
CA THR A 31 13.57 -0.24 6.49
C THR A 31 12.67 0.94 6.17
N LYS A 32 12.81 2.02 6.93
CA LYS A 32 12.04 3.25 6.69
C LYS A 32 12.28 3.80 5.29
N GLY A 33 13.53 3.81 4.84
CA GLY A 33 13.87 4.31 3.51
C GLY A 33 13.28 3.45 2.41
N ASN A 34 13.32 2.13 2.58
CA ASN A 34 12.75 1.19 1.63
C ASN A 34 11.24 1.39 1.52
N LEU A 35 10.56 1.47 2.66
CA LEU A 35 9.12 1.70 2.69
C LEU A 35 8.74 3.03 2.05
N ALA A 36 9.46 4.10 2.38
CA ALA A 36 9.18 5.41 1.81
C ALA A 36 9.30 5.41 0.29
N THR A 37 10.31 4.71 -0.25
CA THR A 37 10.49 4.59 -1.69
C THR A 37 9.32 3.90 -2.35
N HIS A 38 8.85 2.79 -1.78
CA HIS A 38 7.71 2.05 -2.32
C HIS A 38 6.41 2.84 -2.22
N ILE A 39 6.19 3.53 -1.11
CA ILE A 39 5.01 4.38 -0.93
C ILE A 39 5.00 5.50 -1.96
N ASN A 40 6.14 6.15 -2.16
CA ASN A 40 6.25 7.24 -3.13
C ASN A 40 5.91 6.74 -4.54
N LYS A 41 6.42 5.57 -4.90
CA LYS A 41 6.13 4.98 -6.20
C LYS A 41 4.64 4.68 -6.38
N LEU A 42 4.00 4.13 -5.36
CA LEU A 42 2.57 3.85 -5.39
C LEU A 42 1.73 5.11 -5.47
N GLU A 43 2.16 6.16 -4.77
CA GLU A 43 1.47 7.44 -4.81
C GLU A 43 1.59 8.09 -6.19
N THR A 44 2.80 8.16 -6.74
CA THR A 44 3.03 8.79 -8.04
C THR A 44 2.33 8.05 -9.19
N THR A 45 2.13 6.76 -9.05
CA THR A 45 1.39 5.97 -10.06
C THR A 45 -0.12 5.97 -9.82
N GLY A 46 -0.58 6.67 -8.77
CA GLY A 46 -2.02 6.83 -8.51
C GLY A 46 -2.68 5.63 -7.86
N LEU A 47 -1.92 4.71 -7.30
CA LEU A 47 -2.48 3.49 -6.69
C LEU A 47 -2.87 3.68 -5.23
N ILE A 48 -2.25 4.64 -4.55
CA ILE A 48 -2.60 4.98 -3.17
C ILE A 48 -2.73 6.50 -3.02
N GLU A 49 -3.45 6.92 -1.99
CA GLU A 49 -3.55 8.31 -1.57
C GLU A 49 -2.87 8.48 -0.23
N VAL A 50 -2.23 9.64 -0.05
CA VAL A 50 -1.60 10.01 1.20
C VAL A 50 -2.44 11.10 1.84
N LYS A 51 -2.83 10.89 3.09
CA LYS A 51 -3.61 11.85 3.86
C LYS A 51 -2.74 12.38 4.99
N LYS A 52 -2.51 13.68 4.99
CA LYS A 52 -1.73 14.35 6.04
C LYS A 52 -2.67 15.21 6.86
N GLU A 53 -2.64 15.01 8.17
CA GLU A 53 -3.47 15.77 9.08
C GLU A 53 -2.74 15.97 10.41
N PHE A 54 -3.32 16.79 11.27
CA PHE A 54 -2.82 16.96 12.63
C PHE A 54 -3.81 16.34 13.59
N ARG A 55 -3.29 15.57 14.55
CA ARG A 55 -4.05 15.09 15.70
C ARG A 55 -3.57 15.90 16.88
N GLY A 56 -4.30 16.98 17.19
CA GLY A 56 -3.81 17.99 18.10
C GLY A 56 -2.64 18.73 17.46
N LYS A 57 -1.47 18.68 18.09
CA LYS A 57 -0.24 19.29 17.56
C LYS A 57 0.66 18.28 16.86
N VAL A 58 0.26 17.03 16.79
CA VAL A 58 1.10 15.96 16.23
C VAL A 58 0.71 15.71 14.77
N PRO A 59 1.66 15.82 13.83
CA PRO A 59 1.37 15.47 12.45
C PRO A 59 1.13 13.97 12.33
N HIS A 60 0.13 13.61 11.53
CA HIS A 60 -0.25 12.23 11.30
C HIS A 60 -0.44 11.98 9.81
N THR A 61 0.25 10.99 9.29
CA THR A 61 0.17 10.61 7.88
C THR A 61 -0.43 9.22 7.77
N SER A 62 -1.48 9.09 6.96
CA SER A 62 -2.11 7.81 6.69
C SER A 62 -2.21 7.59 5.18
N TYR A 63 -2.44 6.35 4.82
CA TYR A 63 -2.47 5.90 3.43
C TYR A 63 -3.72 5.08 3.19
N ARG A 64 -4.31 5.22 2.01
CA ARG A 64 -5.42 4.39 1.61
C ARG A 64 -5.32 4.07 0.13
N ILE A 65 -5.90 2.95 -0.26
CA ILE A 65 -5.89 2.53 -1.65
C ILE A 65 -6.89 3.36 -2.46
N THR A 66 -6.52 3.71 -3.68
CA THR A 66 -7.44 4.40 -4.60
C THR A 66 -8.28 3.36 -5.32
N ARG A 67 -9.30 3.83 -6.05
CA ARG A 67 -10.08 2.96 -6.91
C ARG A 67 -9.18 2.29 -7.95
N THR A 68 -8.27 3.06 -8.55
CA THR A 68 -7.31 2.53 -9.51
C THR A 68 -6.41 1.47 -8.86
N GLY A 69 -5.92 1.73 -7.65
CA GLY A 69 -5.09 0.78 -6.92
C GLY A 69 -5.82 -0.52 -6.63
N ARG A 70 -7.06 -0.41 -6.20
CA ARG A 70 -7.90 -1.57 -5.91
C ARG A 70 -8.14 -2.41 -7.17
N HIS A 71 -8.42 -1.75 -8.29
CA HIS A 71 -8.63 -2.42 -9.56
C HIS A 71 -7.36 -3.12 -10.04
N GLN A 72 -6.21 -2.45 -9.96
CA GLN A 72 -4.93 -3.03 -10.35
C GLN A 72 -4.55 -4.22 -9.48
N PHE A 73 -4.78 -4.11 -8.17
CA PHE A 73 -4.47 -5.20 -7.25
C PHE A 73 -5.35 -6.42 -7.55
N GLN A 74 -6.63 -6.22 -7.76
CA GLN A 74 -7.56 -7.30 -8.03
C GLN A 74 -7.20 -8.02 -9.33
N LYS A 75 -6.86 -7.26 -10.36
CA LYS A 75 -6.46 -7.80 -11.65
C LYS A 75 -5.19 -8.66 -11.52
N TYR A 76 -4.21 -8.16 -10.78
CA TYR A 76 -2.99 -8.89 -10.51
C TYR A 76 -3.27 -10.18 -9.75
N TRP A 77 -4.11 -10.10 -8.73
CA TRP A 77 -4.47 -11.25 -7.89
C TRP A 77 -5.17 -12.33 -8.71
N GLU A 78 -6.09 -11.95 -9.59
CA GLU A 78 -6.78 -12.89 -10.46
C GLU A 78 -5.82 -13.60 -11.41
N ASN A 79 -4.88 -12.86 -11.98
CA ASN A 79 -3.85 -13.44 -12.84
C ASN A 79 -3.00 -14.46 -12.08
N MET A 80 -2.64 -14.16 -10.85
CA MET A 80 -1.90 -15.09 -10.01
C MET A 80 -2.68 -16.38 -9.74
N LYS A 81 -3.98 -16.26 -9.49
CA LYS A 81 -4.83 -17.44 -9.26
C LYS A 81 -4.89 -18.35 -10.48
N GLU A 82 -4.95 -17.77 -11.66
CA GLU A 82 -4.98 -18.53 -12.91
C GLU A 82 -3.68 -19.28 -13.16
N LEU A 83 -2.55 -18.72 -12.70
CA LEU A 83 -1.25 -19.33 -12.87
C LEU A 83 -0.89 -20.29 -11.76
N ALA A 84 -1.61 -20.27 -10.65
CA ALA A 84 -1.31 -21.14 -9.51
C ALA A 84 -1.68 -22.59 -9.82
N PRO A 85 -0.83 -23.55 -9.44
CA PRO A 85 -1.19 -24.97 -9.57
C PRO A 85 -2.37 -25.28 -8.68
N LYS A 86 -3.27 -26.09 -9.19
CA LYS A 86 -4.46 -26.51 -8.46
C LYS A 86 -4.19 -27.79 -7.67
#